data_c37943e53a049749df9607074a5c3e1e
#
_entry.id   c37943e53a049749df9607074a5c3e1e
#
_cell.length_a   1.000
_cell.length_b   1.000
_cell.length_c   1.000
_cell.angle_alpha   90.00
_cell.angle_beta   90.00
_cell.angle_gamma   90.00
#
_symmetry.space_group_name_H-M   'P 1'
#
loop_
_entity.id
_entity.type
_entity.pdbx_description
1 polymer ?
#
loop_
_entity_poly.entity_id
_entity_poly.type
_entity_poly.pdbx_seq_one_letter_code
_entity_poly.pdbx_strand_id
1 'polypeptide(L)'
;TGKGTQLSRLGGGIGTRGPGETKLESDKRHIRRRIQNIRQELDKVKSRREMIHERRKKNGALSVAIVGYTNAGKSTLMNKLTDAGVLQEDKLFATLDPTARKLSLPNGQSIMLIDTVGFISRLPHQLVDAFRSTLEEATYADVILNVCDTSSPYCYDNIDVTKEILSSLFPDGAITVPVITVFNKCDITHSPSAIAFPFADAKTSVKISAKTGEGLDELLLAIQNALPQTKKRLKLLVPFSKG
;
A
#
# COMPACT_ATOMS: atom_id res chain seq x y z
N THR A 1 8.43 -27.88 19.85
CA THR A 1 9.44 -28.85 19.50
C THR A 1 10.09 -29.37 20.79
N GLY A 2 9.95 -30.63 21.12
CA GLY A 2 10.76 -31.27 22.13
C GLY A 2 10.13 -31.57 23.49
N LYS A 3 8.81 -31.59 23.66
CA LYS A 3 8.16 -32.02 24.92
C LYS A 3 7.38 -33.33 24.78
N GLY A 4 7.60 -34.08 23.71
CA GLY A 4 6.91 -35.34 23.45
C GLY A 4 7.44 -36.57 24.23
N THR A 5 8.68 -36.50 24.75
CA THR A 5 9.38 -37.67 25.30
C THR A 5 9.24 -37.84 26.82
N GLN A 6 8.63 -36.93 27.55
CA GLN A 6 8.43 -37.05 29.00
C GLN A 6 7.08 -37.64 29.39
N LEU A 7 6.25 -38.09 28.44
CA LEU A 7 4.85 -38.46 28.66
C LEU A 7 4.56 -39.96 28.63
N SER A 8 5.57 -40.81 28.47
CA SER A 8 5.36 -42.25 28.35
C SER A 8 6.03 -43.07 29.43
N ARG A 9 5.77 -42.80 30.69
CA ARG A 9 6.01 -43.74 31.78
C ARG A 9 4.87 -43.69 32.77
N LEU A 10 3.92 -44.59 32.59
CA LEU A 10 3.29 -45.38 33.65
C LEU A 10 1.95 -45.97 33.19
N GLY A 11 1.87 -47.32 33.19
CA GLY A 11 0.69 -48.05 33.53
C GLY A 11 -0.28 -48.37 32.42
N GLY A 12 -0.18 -49.62 31.95
CA GLY A 12 -1.13 -50.24 31.05
C GLY A 12 -2.53 -50.19 31.58
N GLY A 13 -3.42 -49.87 30.71
CA GLY A 13 -4.85 -49.91 30.82
C GLY A 13 -5.45 -49.34 29.55
N ILE A 14 -6.17 -50.17 28.81
CA ILE A 14 -6.93 -49.78 27.63
C ILE A 14 -7.96 -48.75 28.10
N GLY A 15 -7.73 -47.42 27.78
CA GLY A 15 -8.75 -46.40 27.98
C GLY A 15 -8.45 -45.25 28.94
N THR A 16 -7.27 -45.17 29.59
CA THR A 16 -6.93 -44.03 30.43
C THR A 16 -6.17 -42.99 29.63
N ARG A 17 -6.83 -41.88 29.26
CA ARG A 17 -6.18 -40.66 28.75
C ARG A 17 -5.20 -40.18 29.80
N GLY A 18 -3.90 -40.21 29.50
CA GLY A 18 -2.87 -39.73 30.40
C GLY A 18 -2.99 -38.23 30.66
N PRO A 19 -2.53 -37.69 31.81
CA PRO A 19 -2.61 -36.28 32.17
C PRO A 19 -1.89 -35.37 31.15
N GLY A 20 -1.02 -35.92 30.33
CA GLY A 20 -0.34 -35.17 29.24
C GLY A 20 -1.16 -34.99 27.98
N GLU A 21 -2.05 -35.93 27.65
CA GLU A 21 -2.97 -35.75 26.52
C GLU A 21 -4.01 -34.68 26.82
N THR A 22 -4.53 -34.60 28.03
CA THR A 22 -5.46 -33.57 28.45
C THR A 22 -4.84 -32.18 28.45
N LYS A 23 -3.56 -32.06 28.82
CA LYS A 23 -2.83 -30.77 28.77
C LYS A 23 -2.60 -30.32 27.34
N LEU A 24 -2.17 -31.23 26.47
CA LEU A 24 -1.96 -30.94 25.06
C LEU A 24 -3.26 -30.52 24.35
N GLU A 25 -4.36 -31.18 24.72
CA GLU A 25 -5.68 -30.88 24.16
C GLU A 25 -6.22 -29.54 24.67
N SER A 26 -5.98 -29.22 25.93
CA SER A 26 -6.28 -27.93 26.53
C SER A 26 -5.46 -26.80 25.85
N ASP A 27 -4.14 -26.98 25.66
CA ASP A 27 -3.28 -26.04 25.00
C ASP A 27 -3.70 -25.80 23.54
N LYS A 28 -4.03 -26.88 22.79
CA LYS A 28 -4.59 -26.79 21.43
C LYS A 28 -5.90 -25.99 21.40
N ARG A 29 -6.79 -26.20 22.37
CA ARG A 29 -8.05 -25.49 22.47
C ARG A 29 -7.82 -24.01 22.75
N HIS A 30 -6.88 -23.68 23.64
CA HIS A 30 -6.51 -22.30 23.94
C HIS A 30 -5.94 -21.58 22.72
N ILE A 31 -5.02 -22.21 21.99
CA ILE A 31 -4.45 -21.68 20.76
C ILE A 31 -5.54 -21.48 19.70
N ARG A 32 -6.45 -22.45 19.50
CA ARG A 32 -7.55 -22.31 18.54
C ARG A 32 -8.47 -21.13 18.88
N ARG A 33 -8.81 -20.94 20.17
CA ARG A 33 -9.60 -19.79 20.62
C ARG A 33 -8.86 -18.48 20.33
N ARG A 34 -7.56 -18.41 20.60
CA ARG A 34 -6.75 -17.22 20.35
C ARG A 34 -6.70 -16.88 18.85
N ILE A 35 -6.52 -17.89 17.99
CA ILE A 35 -6.57 -17.73 16.54
C ILE A 35 -7.96 -17.22 16.10
N GLN A 36 -9.03 -17.77 16.64
CA GLN A 36 -10.39 -17.35 16.31
C GLN A 36 -10.67 -15.91 16.74
N ASN A 37 -10.21 -15.50 17.93
CA ASN A 37 -10.35 -14.13 18.40
C ASN A 37 -9.58 -13.14 17.50
N ILE A 38 -8.33 -13.48 17.15
CA ILE A 38 -7.52 -12.65 16.24
C ILE A 38 -8.20 -12.52 14.86
N ARG A 39 -8.76 -13.60 14.32
CA ARG A 39 -9.52 -13.54 13.07
C ARG A 39 -10.72 -12.60 13.16
N GLN A 40 -11.49 -12.67 14.24
CA GLN A 40 -12.63 -11.78 14.46
C GLN A 40 -12.19 -10.31 14.60
N GLU A 41 -11.04 -10.05 15.22
CA GLU A 41 -10.49 -8.69 15.30
C GLU A 41 -10.05 -8.18 13.92
N LEU A 42 -9.42 -9.03 13.11
CA LEU A 42 -9.06 -8.69 11.73
C LEU A 42 -10.29 -8.38 10.86
N ASP A 43 -11.36 -9.17 10.98
CA ASP A 43 -12.61 -8.93 10.26
C ASP A 43 -13.24 -7.57 10.65
N LYS A 44 -13.18 -7.22 11.93
CA LYS A 44 -13.65 -5.88 12.40
C LYS A 44 -12.80 -4.75 11.81
N VAL A 45 -11.48 -4.91 11.75
CA VAL A 45 -10.57 -3.92 11.16
C VAL A 45 -10.90 -3.76 9.67
N LYS A 46 -11.10 -4.87 8.95
CA LYS A 46 -11.47 -4.86 7.53
C LYS A 46 -12.78 -4.11 7.29
N SER A 47 -13.84 -4.47 8.01
CA SER A 47 -15.14 -3.80 7.90
C SER A 47 -15.08 -2.30 8.24
N ARG A 48 -14.24 -1.92 9.22
CA ARG A 48 -14.03 -0.50 9.56
C ARG A 48 -13.34 0.25 8.43
N ARG A 49 -12.34 -0.35 7.76
CA ARG A 49 -11.67 0.23 6.59
C ARG A 49 -12.65 0.41 5.43
N GLU A 50 -13.44 -0.60 5.12
CA GLU A 50 -14.47 -0.53 4.08
C GLU A 50 -15.46 0.63 4.34
N MET A 51 -15.94 0.79 5.57
CA MET A 51 -16.81 1.92 5.94
C MET A 51 -16.13 3.29 5.76
N ILE A 52 -14.84 3.40 6.11
CA ILE A 52 -14.08 4.65 5.92
C ILE A 52 -13.97 4.95 4.42
N HIS A 53 -13.71 3.94 3.61
CA HIS A 53 -13.64 4.05 2.15
C HIS A 53 -14.95 4.51 1.54
N GLU A 54 -16.07 3.86 1.90
CA GLU A 54 -17.38 4.28 1.43
C GLU A 54 -17.72 5.72 1.82
N ARG A 55 -17.37 6.15 3.04
CA ARG A 55 -17.56 7.55 3.46
C ARG A 55 -16.71 8.51 2.64
N ARG A 56 -15.44 8.17 2.35
CA ARG A 56 -14.56 8.98 1.49
C ARG A 56 -15.17 9.12 0.08
N LYS A 57 -15.61 8.01 -0.50
CA LYS A 57 -16.25 7.98 -1.82
C LYS A 57 -17.54 8.79 -1.86
N LYS A 58 -18.40 8.69 -0.85
CA LYS A 58 -19.63 9.49 -0.72
C LYS A 58 -19.34 10.99 -0.59
N ASN A 59 -18.26 11.35 0.08
CA ASN A 59 -17.84 12.74 0.24
C ASN A 59 -17.05 13.28 -0.98
N GLY A 60 -16.85 12.47 -2.02
CA GLY A 60 -16.09 12.87 -3.21
C GLY A 60 -14.60 13.12 -2.95
N ALA A 61 -14.07 12.60 -1.84
CA ALA A 61 -12.65 12.73 -1.51
C ALA A 61 -11.85 11.75 -2.35
N LEU A 62 -11.04 12.27 -3.27
CA LEU A 62 -10.14 11.46 -4.08
C LEU A 62 -8.89 11.07 -3.29
N SER A 63 -8.35 9.90 -3.59
CA SER A 63 -7.20 9.32 -2.92
C SER A 63 -6.14 8.81 -3.89
N VAL A 64 -4.89 8.99 -3.50
CA VAL A 64 -3.71 8.54 -4.26
C VAL A 64 -2.84 7.70 -3.35
N ALA A 65 -2.61 6.46 -3.73
CA ALA A 65 -1.76 5.55 -2.97
C ALA A 65 -0.32 5.57 -3.48
N ILE A 66 0.64 5.63 -2.56
CA ILE A 66 2.06 5.52 -2.89
C ILE A 66 2.49 4.08 -2.60
N VAL A 67 2.92 3.38 -3.63
CA VAL A 67 3.46 2.03 -3.54
C VAL A 67 4.88 1.99 -4.09
N GLY A 68 5.58 0.90 -3.89
CA GLY A 68 6.92 0.69 -4.42
C GLY A 68 7.81 -0.02 -3.43
N TYR A 69 8.98 -0.38 -3.89
CA TYR A 69 9.93 -1.17 -3.14
C TYR A 69 10.44 -0.44 -1.87
N THR A 70 10.94 -1.20 -0.89
CA THR A 70 11.57 -0.58 0.29
C THR A 70 12.75 0.29 -0.15
N ASN A 71 12.93 1.41 0.54
CA ASN A 71 13.97 2.41 0.25
C ASN A 71 13.88 3.08 -1.15
N ALA A 72 12.74 2.98 -1.84
CA ALA A 72 12.51 3.73 -3.08
C ALA A 72 12.25 5.23 -2.85
N GLY A 73 12.11 5.66 -1.59
CA GLY A 73 11.91 7.04 -1.21
C GLY A 73 10.44 7.48 -1.09
N LYS A 74 9.51 6.53 -0.86
CA LYS A 74 8.07 6.82 -0.70
C LYS A 74 7.75 7.82 0.40
N SER A 75 8.25 7.58 1.62
CA SER A 75 8.01 8.45 2.76
C SER A 75 8.70 9.80 2.60
N THR A 76 9.87 9.84 1.93
CA THR A 76 10.54 11.09 1.53
C THR A 76 9.66 11.90 0.57
N LEU A 77 9.12 11.24 -0.45
CA LEU A 77 8.21 11.85 -1.41
C LEU A 77 6.95 12.38 -0.72
N MET A 78 6.33 11.58 0.13
CA MET A 78 5.14 12.00 0.87
C MET A 78 5.42 13.24 1.74
N ASN A 79 6.53 13.24 2.49
CA ASN A 79 6.93 14.37 3.32
C ASN A 79 7.16 15.63 2.48
N LYS A 80 7.82 15.48 1.33
CA LYS A 80 8.12 16.60 0.44
C LYS A 80 6.88 17.23 -0.19
N LEU A 81 5.91 16.37 -0.59
CA LEU A 81 4.64 16.82 -1.18
C LEU A 81 3.69 17.46 -0.15
N THR A 82 3.77 17.06 1.11
CA THR A 82 2.83 17.52 2.15
C THR A 82 3.42 18.51 3.13
N ASP A 83 4.66 19.00 2.91
CA ASP A 83 5.41 19.88 3.82
C ASP A 83 5.45 19.43 5.29
N ALA A 84 5.21 18.14 5.52
CA ALA A 84 5.15 17.58 6.85
C ALA A 84 6.54 17.07 7.25
N GLY A 85 7.21 17.75 8.15
CA GLY A 85 8.53 17.38 8.70
C GLY A 85 8.50 16.12 9.58
N VAL A 86 8.17 14.96 9.01
CA VAL A 86 8.25 13.67 9.71
C VAL A 86 9.61 13.05 9.51
N LEU A 87 10.16 12.51 10.61
CA LEU A 87 11.42 11.78 10.65
C LEU A 87 11.53 10.77 9.51
N GLN A 88 12.52 11.01 8.65
CA GLN A 88 12.93 10.07 7.62
C GLN A 88 13.87 9.07 8.27
N GLU A 89 13.44 7.82 8.39
CA GLU A 89 14.33 6.75 8.78
C GLU A 89 14.68 5.93 7.54
N ASP A 90 15.98 5.84 7.21
CA ASP A 90 16.52 4.94 6.18
C ASP A 90 16.49 3.47 6.64
N LYS A 91 15.39 3.07 7.25
CA LYS A 91 15.18 1.71 7.75
C LYS A 91 14.21 0.96 6.84
N LEU A 92 14.47 -0.33 6.70
CA LEU A 92 13.50 -1.26 6.12
C LEU A 92 12.21 -1.19 6.96
N PHE A 93 11.04 -1.03 6.30
CA PHE A 93 9.73 -0.90 6.95
C PHE A 93 9.55 0.36 7.83
N ALA A 94 10.05 1.51 7.37
CA ALA A 94 9.82 2.78 8.06
C ALA A 94 8.34 3.12 8.25
N THR A 95 7.46 2.63 7.36
CA THR A 95 6.00 2.78 7.43
C THR A 95 5.37 1.41 7.66
N LEU A 96 4.84 1.15 8.86
CA LEU A 96 4.08 -0.07 9.21
C LEU A 96 2.57 0.15 9.11
N ASP A 97 2.09 1.34 9.48
CA ASP A 97 0.70 1.72 9.37
C ASP A 97 0.52 2.71 8.21
N PRO A 98 -0.51 2.54 7.36
CA PRO A 98 -0.77 3.47 6.28
C PRO A 98 -1.07 4.86 6.84
N THR A 99 -0.22 5.82 6.50
CA THR A 99 -0.43 7.22 6.86
C THR A 99 -1.13 7.95 5.73
N ALA A 100 -2.23 8.62 6.03
CA ALA A 100 -2.98 9.39 5.06
C ALA A 100 -2.80 10.88 5.33
N ARG A 101 -2.46 11.67 4.30
CA ARG A 101 -2.25 13.10 4.39
C ARG A 101 -2.96 13.85 3.28
N LYS A 102 -3.39 15.07 3.61
CA LYS A 102 -4.01 15.95 2.63
C LYS A 102 -2.94 16.59 1.74
N LEU A 103 -3.18 16.56 0.44
CA LEU A 103 -2.35 17.21 -0.58
C LEU A 103 -3.23 18.13 -1.41
N SER A 104 -2.78 19.35 -1.68
CA SER A 104 -3.44 20.29 -2.59
C SER A 104 -2.77 20.23 -3.96
N LEU A 105 -3.57 20.00 -5.01
CA LEU A 105 -3.12 19.97 -6.39
C LEU A 105 -3.08 21.41 -6.99
N PRO A 106 -2.36 21.63 -8.10
CA PRO A 106 -2.25 22.93 -8.75
C PRO A 106 -3.59 23.56 -9.13
N ASN A 107 -4.62 22.76 -9.44
CA ASN A 107 -5.97 23.22 -9.73
C ASN A 107 -6.80 23.58 -8.48
N GLY A 108 -6.21 23.57 -7.29
CA GLY A 108 -6.88 23.82 -6.01
C GLY A 108 -7.66 22.62 -5.44
N GLN A 109 -7.71 21.49 -6.13
CA GLN A 109 -8.35 20.28 -5.63
C GLN A 109 -7.53 19.66 -4.51
N SER A 110 -8.20 19.22 -3.46
CA SER A 110 -7.56 18.51 -2.35
C SER A 110 -7.78 17.01 -2.50
N ILE A 111 -6.71 16.25 -2.31
CA ILE A 111 -6.71 14.80 -2.33
C ILE A 111 -6.11 14.23 -1.05
N MET A 112 -6.36 12.94 -0.82
CA MET A 112 -5.70 12.18 0.25
C MET A 112 -4.56 11.38 -0.35
N LEU A 113 -3.34 11.66 0.10
CA LEU A 113 -2.14 10.90 -0.24
C LEU A 113 -1.92 9.84 0.84
N ILE A 114 -1.81 8.58 0.43
CA ILE A 114 -1.72 7.42 1.35
C ILE A 114 -0.37 6.75 1.13
N ASP A 115 0.50 6.77 2.15
CA ASP A 115 1.75 6.00 2.15
C ASP A 115 1.46 4.55 2.52
N THR A 116 2.02 3.62 1.77
CA THR A 116 1.88 2.19 2.05
C THR A 116 3.22 1.59 2.47
N VAL A 117 3.15 0.38 3.00
CA VAL A 117 4.36 -0.40 3.32
C VAL A 117 5.15 -0.69 2.05
N GLY A 118 6.49 -0.55 2.13
CA GLY A 118 7.36 -0.87 1.00
C GLY A 118 7.44 -2.36 0.71
N PHE A 119 7.41 -2.71 -0.56
CA PHE A 119 7.62 -4.09 -1.01
C PHE A 119 9.06 -4.54 -0.75
N ILE A 120 9.22 -5.81 -0.42
CA ILE A 120 10.52 -6.48 -0.36
C ILE A 120 10.46 -7.78 -1.18
N SER A 121 11.56 -8.12 -1.85
CA SER A 121 11.71 -9.42 -2.46
C SER A 121 11.79 -10.51 -1.37
N ARG A 122 11.14 -11.64 -1.63
CA ARG A 122 11.15 -12.81 -0.73
C ARG A 122 10.56 -12.53 0.66
N LEU A 123 9.37 -11.92 0.71
CA LEU A 123 8.59 -11.86 1.95
C LEU A 123 8.36 -13.29 2.46
N PRO A 124 8.69 -13.57 3.73
CA PRO A 124 8.28 -14.82 4.36
C PRO A 124 6.75 -14.98 4.25
N HIS A 125 6.27 -16.15 3.88
CA HIS A 125 4.82 -16.40 3.68
C HIS A 125 3.96 -15.96 4.88
N GLN A 126 4.50 -16.02 6.08
CA GLN A 126 3.82 -15.59 7.31
C GLN A 126 3.59 -14.07 7.40
N LEU A 127 4.39 -13.26 6.69
CA LEU A 127 4.26 -11.81 6.65
C LEU A 127 3.43 -11.32 5.46
N VAL A 128 3.24 -12.15 4.44
CA VAL A 128 2.46 -11.79 3.24
C VAL A 128 1.05 -11.36 3.62
N ASP A 129 0.37 -12.11 4.49
CA ASP A 129 -1.00 -11.81 4.92
C ASP A 129 -1.09 -10.51 5.75
N ALA A 130 -0.08 -10.23 6.58
CA ALA A 130 -0.03 -8.99 7.36
C ALA A 130 0.20 -7.76 6.46
N PHE A 131 1.07 -7.88 5.46
CA PHE A 131 1.31 -6.80 4.49
C PHE A 131 0.16 -6.63 3.50
N ARG A 132 -0.50 -7.72 3.12
CA ARG A 132 -1.65 -7.70 2.23
C ARG A 132 -2.72 -6.72 2.69
N SER A 133 -3.02 -6.72 4.00
CA SER A 133 -4.03 -5.82 4.57
C SER A 133 -3.69 -4.33 4.44
N THR A 134 -2.40 -3.96 4.47
CA THR A 134 -1.97 -2.57 4.27
C THR A 134 -1.89 -2.20 2.79
N LEU A 135 -1.60 -3.17 1.94
CA LEU A 135 -1.56 -2.99 0.48
C LEU A 135 -2.96 -2.96 -0.14
N GLU A 136 -3.94 -3.60 0.48
CA GLU A 136 -5.35 -3.52 0.08
C GLU A 136 -5.85 -2.06 0.05
N GLU A 137 -5.27 -1.15 0.84
CA GLU A 137 -5.56 0.30 0.74
C GLU A 137 -5.26 0.87 -0.66
N ALA A 138 -4.26 0.33 -1.36
CA ALA A 138 -3.94 0.76 -2.72
C ALA A 138 -5.03 0.37 -3.75
N THR A 139 -5.79 -0.70 -3.51
CA THR A 139 -6.86 -1.13 -4.43
C THR A 139 -8.06 -0.20 -4.41
N TYR A 140 -8.18 0.59 -3.35
CA TYR A 140 -9.26 1.55 -3.19
C TYR A 140 -8.88 2.96 -3.62
N ALA A 141 -7.63 3.20 -3.97
CA ALA A 141 -7.17 4.50 -4.43
C ALA A 141 -7.70 4.80 -5.84
N ASP A 142 -7.87 6.09 -6.14
CA ASP A 142 -8.26 6.55 -7.48
C ASP A 142 -7.06 6.57 -8.45
N VAL A 143 -5.84 6.69 -7.91
CA VAL A 143 -4.57 6.62 -8.66
C VAL A 143 -3.51 5.94 -7.79
N ILE A 144 -2.62 5.19 -8.40
CA ILE A 144 -1.47 4.57 -7.74
C ILE A 144 -0.18 5.22 -8.26
N LEU A 145 0.70 5.64 -7.34
CA LEU A 145 2.05 6.06 -7.63
C LEU A 145 3.01 4.90 -7.33
N ASN A 146 3.58 4.29 -8.36
CA ASN A 146 4.61 3.27 -8.20
C ASN A 146 5.99 3.94 -8.17
N VAL A 147 6.56 4.12 -6.97
CA VAL A 147 7.84 4.79 -6.77
C VAL A 147 8.99 3.81 -6.91
N CYS A 148 9.91 4.10 -7.82
CA CYS A 148 11.05 3.27 -8.17
C CYS A 148 12.35 4.04 -7.94
N ASP A 149 13.36 3.36 -7.38
CA ASP A 149 14.70 3.90 -7.18
C ASP A 149 15.52 3.72 -8.46
N THR A 150 15.80 4.81 -9.18
CA THR A 150 16.60 4.77 -10.42
C THR A 150 18.08 4.53 -10.18
N SER A 151 18.57 4.71 -8.97
CA SER A 151 19.97 4.44 -8.62
C SER A 151 20.23 2.95 -8.37
N SER A 152 19.17 2.15 -8.20
CA SER A 152 19.27 0.71 -7.98
C SER A 152 19.49 -0.03 -9.29
N PRO A 153 20.47 -0.95 -9.36
CA PRO A 153 20.65 -1.82 -10.52
C PRO A 153 19.45 -2.76 -10.74
N TYR A 154 18.63 -2.97 -9.71
CA TYR A 154 17.42 -3.82 -9.73
C TYR A 154 16.13 -3.01 -9.94
N CYS A 155 16.22 -1.79 -10.48
CA CYS A 155 15.07 -0.91 -10.63
C CYS A 155 13.92 -1.57 -11.39
N TYR A 156 14.21 -2.21 -12.52
CA TYR A 156 13.22 -2.90 -13.35
C TYR A 156 12.66 -4.16 -12.70
N ASP A 157 13.51 -4.98 -12.10
CA ASP A 157 13.08 -6.18 -11.37
C ASP A 157 12.11 -5.79 -10.23
N ASN A 158 12.41 -4.70 -9.52
CA ASN A 158 11.55 -4.18 -8.46
C ASN A 158 10.20 -3.66 -8.99
N ILE A 159 10.17 -3.08 -10.20
CA ILE A 159 8.94 -2.67 -10.87
C ILE A 159 8.09 -3.89 -11.21
N ASP A 160 8.68 -4.94 -11.76
CA ASP A 160 7.97 -6.16 -12.14
C ASP A 160 7.41 -6.88 -10.90
N VAL A 161 8.19 -6.99 -9.82
CA VAL A 161 7.72 -7.53 -8.53
C VAL A 161 6.55 -6.70 -7.99
N THR A 162 6.64 -5.37 -8.05
CA THR A 162 5.55 -4.48 -7.61
C THR A 162 4.29 -4.70 -8.43
N LYS A 163 4.42 -4.84 -9.75
CA LYS A 163 3.32 -5.13 -10.66
C LYS A 163 2.66 -6.46 -10.34
N GLU A 164 3.44 -7.51 -10.13
CA GLU A 164 2.93 -8.84 -9.78
C GLU A 164 2.14 -8.81 -8.47
N ILE A 165 2.71 -8.18 -7.43
CA ILE A 165 2.03 -8.04 -6.14
C ILE A 165 0.74 -7.22 -6.28
N LEU A 166 0.78 -6.06 -6.94
CA LEU A 166 -0.42 -5.25 -7.17
C LEU A 166 -1.48 -6.05 -7.93
N SER A 167 -1.11 -6.72 -9.01
CA SER A 167 -2.05 -7.56 -9.77
C SER A 167 -2.73 -8.61 -8.90
N SER A 168 -2.00 -9.22 -7.97
CA SER A 168 -2.55 -10.21 -7.05
C SER A 168 -3.58 -9.65 -6.04
N LEU A 169 -3.60 -8.34 -5.84
CA LEU A 169 -4.54 -7.66 -4.93
C LEU A 169 -5.87 -7.31 -5.61
N PHE A 170 -5.87 -7.15 -6.94
CA PHE A 170 -7.07 -6.81 -7.70
C PHE A 170 -7.85 -8.08 -8.09
N PRO A 171 -9.18 -8.02 -8.15
CA PRO A 171 -9.99 -9.09 -8.71
C PRO A 171 -9.51 -9.44 -10.13
N ASP A 172 -9.47 -10.73 -10.44
CA ASP A 172 -9.06 -11.26 -11.76
C ASP A 172 -7.62 -10.86 -12.19
N GLY A 173 -6.79 -10.36 -11.27
CA GLY A 173 -5.43 -9.95 -11.54
C GLY A 173 -5.28 -8.70 -12.40
N ALA A 174 -6.38 -8.00 -12.68
CA ALA A 174 -6.38 -6.81 -13.53
C ALA A 174 -6.36 -5.53 -12.69
N ILE A 175 -5.32 -4.71 -12.85
CA ILE A 175 -5.23 -3.40 -12.20
C ILE A 175 -6.18 -2.44 -12.96
N THR A 176 -7.25 -2.02 -12.28
CA THR A 176 -8.33 -1.21 -12.87
C THR A 176 -8.16 0.30 -12.67
N VAL A 177 -7.18 0.70 -11.86
CA VAL A 177 -6.90 2.11 -11.57
C VAL A 177 -5.65 2.59 -12.31
N PRO A 178 -5.57 3.89 -12.68
CA PRO A 178 -4.37 4.45 -13.30
C PRO A 178 -3.13 4.28 -12.41
N VAL A 179 -2.04 3.84 -13.00
CA VAL A 179 -0.74 3.71 -12.33
C VAL A 179 0.25 4.69 -12.96
N ILE A 180 0.83 5.57 -12.16
CA ILE A 180 1.90 6.47 -12.56
C ILE A 180 3.21 5.89 -12.04
N THR A 181 4.16 5.61 -12.93
CA THR A 181 5.50 5.16 -12.54
C THR A 181 6.37 6.39 -12.22
N VAL A 182 6.83 6.46 -10.98
CA VAL A 182 7.62 7.59 -10.47
C VAL A 182 9.08 7.14 -10.31
N PHE A 183 9.93 7.59 -11.21
CA PHE A 183 11.36 7.32 -11.20
C PHE A 183 12.05 8.32 -10.26
N ASN A 184 12.28 7.89 -9.02
CA ASN A 184 12.88 8.71 -7.97
C ASN A 184 14.40 8.58 -7.92
N LYS A 185 15.04 9.53 -7.23
CA LYS A 185 16.50 9.65 -7.03
C LYS A 185 17.24 9.99 -8.33
N CYS A 186 16.62 10.77 -9.23
CA CYS A 186 17.25 11.20 -10.47
C CYS A 186 18.50 12.10 -10.25
N ASP A 187 18.62 12.67 -9.06
CA ASP A 187 19.79 13.45 -8.63
C ASP A 187 21.08 12.61 -8.50
N ILE A 188 20.95 11.29 -8.37
CA ILE A 188 22.10 10.38 -8.23
C ILE A 188 22.39 9.64 -9.55
N THR A 189 21.42 9.58 -10.47
CA THR A 189 21.50 8.73 -11.66
C THR A 189 21.73 9.56 -12.93
N HIS A 190 22.85 9.36 -13.61
CA HIS A 190 23.22 10.12 -14.80
C HIS A 190 22.67 9.57 -16.13
N SER A 191 21.97 8.43 -16.15
CA SER A 191 21.44 7.87 -17.39
C SER A 191 20.19 7.05 -17.18
N PRO A 192 19.03 7.57 -17.57
CA PRO A 192 17.87 6.71 -17.76
C PRO A 192 17.86 6.25 -19.22
N SER A 193 18.42 5.07 -19.47
CA SER A 193 18.17 4.30 -20.69
C SER A 193 16.66 4.13 -20.90
N ALA A 194 16.26 4.01 -22.16
CA ALA A 194 14.87 3.91 -22.61
C ALA A 194 13.97 3.15 -21.62
N ILE A 195 13.03 3.88 -21.02
CA ILE A 195 12.15 3.38 -19.98
C ILE A 195 11.06 2.58 -20.67
N ALA A 196 11.08 1.26 -20.53
CA ALA A 196 9.95 0.42 -20.86
C ALA A 196 8.88 0.58 -19.77
N PHE A 197 7.62 0.81 -20.18
CA PHE A 197 6.51 0.94 -19.24
C PHE A 197 5.98 -0.45 -18.88
N PRO A 198 6.19 -0.94 -17.64
CA PRO A 198 5.78 -2.29 -17.27
C PRO A 198 4.27 -2.43 -17.03
N PHE A 199 3.55 -1.32 -16.90
CA PHE A 199 2.10 -1.33 -16.75
C PHE A 199 1.44 -1.00 -18.08
N ALA A 200 0.55 -1.88 -18.57
CA ALA A 200 -0.11 -1.72 -19.87
C ALA A 200 -0.88 -0.39 -19.99
N ASP A 201 -1.41 0.12 -18.87
CA ASP A 201 -2.14 1.37 -18.76
C ASP A 201 -1.30 2.53 -18.19
N ALA A 202 -0.01 2.31 -17.92
CA ALA A 202 0.89 3.36 -17.46
C ALA A 202 1.21 4.32 -18.60
N LYS A 203 0.25 5.15 -18.96
CA LYS A 203 0.42 6.21 -19.97
C LYS A 203 1.39 7.29 -19.52
N THR A 204 1.79 7.29 -18.25
CA THR A 204 2.55 8.37 -17.65
C THR A 204 3.65 7.84 -16.76
N SER A 205 4.87 8.28 -17.04
CA SER A 205 6.00 8.16 -16.12
C SER A 205 6.56 9.54 -15.85
N VAL A 206 7.04 9.75 -14.63
CA VAL A 206 7.63 11.02 -14.21
C VAL A 206 8.97 10.73 -13.53
N LYS A 207 9.98 11.53 -13.85
CA LYS A 207 11.29 11.50 -13.19
C LYS A 207 11.31 12.56 -12.11
N ILE A 208 11.73 12.17 -10.92
CA ILE A 208 11.79 13.08 -9.78
C ILE A 208 13.05 12.86 -8.93
N SER A 209 13.38 13.86 -8.14
CA SER A 209 14.16 13.68 -6.92
C SER A 209 13.32 14.16 -5.74
N ALA A 210 12.82 13.24 -4.94
CA ALA A 210 12.11 13.57 -3.71
C ALA A 210 13.00 14.33 -2.71
N LYS A 211 14.32 14.20 -2.83
CA LYS A 211 15.30 14.89 -1.99
C LYS A 211 15.44 16.36 -2.39
N THR A 212 15.65 16.64 -3.67
CA THR A 212 15.87 18.01 -4.16
C THR A 212 14.56 18.76 -4.44
N GLY A 213 13.50 18.02 -4.80
CA GLY A 213 12.22 18.59 -5.26
C GLY A 213 12.10 18.67 -6.78
N GLU A 214 13.10 18.24 -7.52
CA GLU A 214 13.09 18.21 -8.97
C GLU A 214 11.97 17.30 -9.50
N GLY A 215 11.23 17.75 -10.53
CA GLY A 215 10.15 17.00 -11.18
C GLY A 215 8.85 16.86 -10.38
N LEU A 216 8.73 17.47 -9.20
CA LEU A 216 7.52 17.37 -8.39
C LEU A 216 6.31 18.07 -8.99
N ASP A 217 6.51 19.20 -9.67
CA ASP A 217 5.42 19.92 -10.36
C ASP A 217 4.85 19.08 -11.50
N GLU A 218 5.72 18.39 -12.26
CA GLU A 218 5.30 17.46 -13.31
C GLU A 218 4.52 16.27 -12.71
N LEU A 219 4.97 15.77 -11.56
CA LEU A 219 4.26 14.70 -10.84
C LEU A 219 2.87 15.16 -10.38
N LEU A 220 2.73 16.37 -9.83
CA LEU A 220 1.44 16.92 -9.40
C LEU A 220 0.49 17.08 -10.59
N LEU A 221 0.97 17.53 -11.74
CA LEU A 221 0.19 17.61 -12.98
C LEU A 221 -0.20 16.22 -13.49
N ALA A 222 0.70 15.26 -13.45
CA ALA A 222 0.41 13.88 -13.85
C ALA A 222 -0.69 13.26 -12.97
N ILE A 223 -0.62 13.46 -11.64
CA ILE A 223 -1.66 13.04 -10.70
C ILE A 223 -3.00 13.69 -11.06
N GLN A 224 -3.01 15.01 -11.24
CA GLN A 224 -4.21 15.78 -11.57
C GLN A 224 -4.88 15.25 -12.85
N ASN A 225 -4.10 14.92 -13.86
CA ASN A 225 -4.62 14.42 -15.15
C ASN A 225 -5.11 12.96 -15.08
N ALA A 226 -4.53 12.15 -14.19
CA ALA A 226 -4.92 10.76 -13.99
C ALA A 226 -6.17 10.58 -13.12
N LEU A 227 -6.46 11.57 -12.27
CA LEU A 227 -7.63 11.51 -11.38
C LEU A 227 -8.95 11.61 -12.17
N PRO A 228 -10.01 10.94 -11.70
CA PRO A 228 -11.33 11.07 -12.28
C PRO A 228 -11.79 12.53 -12.28
N GLN A 229 -12.06 13.07 -13.46
CA GLN A 229 -12.57 14.45 -13.58
C GLN A 229 -14.05 14.48 -13.23
N THR A 230 -14.39 15.05 -12.08
CA THR A 230 -15.77 15.29 -11.67
C THR A 230 -16.32 16.50 -12.43
N LYS A 231 -16.82 16.28 -13.64
CA LYS A 231 -17.53 17.33 -14.40
C LYS A 231 -18.90 17.54 -13.75
N LYS A 232 -19.10 18.64 -13.02
CA LYS A 232 -20.43 19.07 -12.60
C LYS A 232 -21.06 19.92 -13.71
N ARG A 233 -22.16 19.47 -14.25
CA ARG A 233 -22.97 20.28 -15.19
C ARG A 233 -23.76 21.29 -14.35
N LEU A 234 -23.35 22.56 -14.37
CA LEU A 234 -24.06 23.66 -13.73
C LEU A 234 -24.93 24.34 -14.78
N LYS A 235 -26.21 24.51 -14.48
CA LYS A 235 -27.11 25.33 -15.28
C LYS A 235 -27.13 26.72 -14.65
N LEU A 236 -26.40 27.66 -15.27
CA LEU A 236 -26.34 29.04 -14.78
C LEU A 236 -27.33 29.88 -15.55
N LEU A 237 -28.19 30.60 -14.83
CA LEU A 237 -29.06 31.63 -15.37
C LEU A 237 -28.32 32.97 -15.15
N VAL A 238 -27.75 33.51 -16.23
CA VAL A 238 -27.08 34.81 -16.17
C VAL A 238 -28.08 35.88 -16.64
N PRO A 239 -28.43 36.86 -15.82
CA PRO A 239 -29.29 37.96 -16.23
C PRO A 239 -28.62 38.77 -17.34
N PHE A 240 -29.40 39.16 -18.36
CA PHE A 240 -28.91 39.87 -19.55
C PHE A 240 -28.13 41.18 -19.25
N SER A 241 -28.34 41.76 -18.08
CA SER A 241 -27.69 43.01 -17.63
C SER A 241 -26.26 42.81 -17.10
N LYS A 242 -25.74 41.59 -17.07
CA LYS A 242 -24.40 41.24 -16.54
C LYS A 242 -23.64 40.27 -17.44
N GLY A 243 -24.03 40.13 -18.70
CA GLY A 243 -23.33 39.35 -19.75
C GLY A 243 -22.33 40.22 -20.50
#